data_a9f0e2a51bc7885e6f5f4c331e04f054
#
_entry.id   a9f0e2a51bc7885e6f5f4c331e04f054
#
_cell.length_a   1.000
_cell.length_b   1.000
_cell.length_c   1.000
_cell.angle_alpha   90.00
_cell.angle_beta   90.00
_cell.angle_gamma   90.00
#
_symmetry.space_group_name_H-M   'P 1'
#
loop_
_entity.id
_entity.type
_entity.pdbx_description
1 polymer ?
#
loop_
_entity_poly.entity_id
_entity_poly.type
_entity_poly.pdbx_seq_one_letter_code
_entity_poly.pdbx_strand_id
1 'polypeptide(L)'
;MVDRTTRAGALIADERLRELASGGWLLRFLEQYPRVRELRAGVEDEFLVGAIDLHVHADPCSLVPRNQDFVQVAIEAARAGLRAVVRKDHHYSTVGEAYVVQRHIDHLVETGVLPRRVEVYGGIPITFSVDPRQVEQALRFPTFRMIWLNPVNGERLVEGGKVRPEVDRIIELARDHHIGLNLGAPSHSKKYGGMDDYAGLAPLVERIGVLGAAAVLDHPLSSFTVDQIAELVACGVYAGLFCYPSLPSVIKAPVVDPTRTRELVERVGAERCLVASDVGMLLEPTALDALRLMIRLLLVLGFGRRDLELMLRINPARVLGLDRA
;
A
#
# COMPACT_ATOMS: atom_id res chain seq x y z
N MET A 1 5.83 -29.07 38.13
CA MET A 1 5.53 -27.70 38.55
C MET A 1 6.63 -26.81 37.99
N VAL A 2 6.37 -26.13 36.87
CA VAL A 2 7.35 -25.22 36.28
C VAL A 2 7.34 -23.93 37.09
N ASP A 3 8.49 -23.63 37.69
CA ASP A 3 8.68 -22.43 38.50
C ASP A 3 8.38 -21.16 37.66
N ARG A 4 7.19 -20.58 37.86
CA ARG A 4 6.75 -19.36 37.22
C ARG A 4 7.51 -18.11 37.67
N THR A 5 8.23 -18.19 38.78
CA THR A 5 9.01 -17.08 39.37
C THR A 5 10.31 -16.83 38.61
N THR A 6 10.95 -17.85 38.04
CA THR A 6 12.20 -17.74 37.28
C THR A 6 12.00 -17.09 35.90
N ARG A 7 10.85 -17.31 35.27
CA ARG A 7 10.55 -16.69 33.97
C ARG A 7 10.18 -15.20 34.08
N ALA A 8 9.44 -14.84 35.13
CA ALA A 8 9.12 -13.43 35.41
C ALA A 8 10.36 -12.64 35.83
N GLY A 9 11.24 -13.24 36.65
CA GLY A 9 12.50 -12.63 37.07
C GLY A 9 13.50 -12.44 35.92
N ALA A 10 13.58 -13.40 34.98
CA ALA A 10 14.41 -13.25 33.77
C ALA A 10 13.89 -12.17 32.79
N LEU A 11 12.57 -12.05 32.66
CA LEU A 11 11.94 -11.00 31.85
C LEU A 11 12.15 -9.59 32.46
N ILE A 12 12.15 -9.47 33.81
CA ILE A 12 12.40 -8.20 34.49
C ILE A 12 13.89 -7.85 34.52
N ALA A 13 14.78 -8.81 34.26
CA ALA A 13 16.23 -8.58 34.17
C ALA A 13 16.64 -7.89 32.84
N ASP A 14 15.83 -7.96 31.79
CA ASP A 14 16.04 -7.21 30.56
C ASP A 14 15.87 -5.70 30.85
N GLU A 15 16.91 -4.93 30.63
CA GLU A 15 16.95 -3.49 30.88
C GLU A 15 15.83 -2.74 30.10
N ARG A 16 15.50 -3.22 28.92
CA ARG A 16 14.41 -2.69 28.10
C ARG A 16 13.03 -2.95 28.71
N LEU A 17 12.83 -4.08 29.38
CA LEU A 17 11.58 -4.39 30.08
C LEU A 17 11.46 -3.64 31.41
N ARG A 18 12.58 -3.37 32.10
CA ARG A 18 12.60 -2.47 33.27
C ARG A 18 12.22 -1.05 32.88
N GLU A 19 12.73 -0.55 31.78
CA GLU A 19 12.36 0.75 31.24
C GLU A 19 10.88 0.83 30.87
N LEU A 20 10.33 -0.20 30.22
CA LEU A 20 8.89 -0.31 29.93
C LEU A 20 8.06 -0.32 31.22
N ALA A 21 8.47 -1.10 32.23
CA ALA A 21 7.78 -1.18 33.50
C ALA A 21 7.87 0.10 34.33
N SER A 22 8.94 0.89 34.18
CA SER A 22 9.14 2.16 34.91
C SER A 22 8.41 3.37 34.30
N GLY A 23 7.71 3.20 33.16
CA GLY A 23 7.10 4.32 32.42
C GLY A 23 8.09 5.21 31.68
N GLY A 24 9.41 4.96 31.80
CA GLY A 24 10.45 5.75 31.13
C GLY A 24 10.36 5.68 29.60
N TRP A 25 9.85 4.58 29.03
CA TRP A 25 9.58 4.47 27.61
C TRP A 25 8.57 5.51 27.11
N LEU A 26 7.51 5.77 27.88
CA LEU A 26 6.48 6.75 27.54
C LEU A 26 7.06 8.17 27.49
N LEU A 27 7.89 8.52 28.46
CA LEU A 27 8.55 9.83 28.50
C LEU A 27 9.47 10.01 27.30
N ARG A 28 10.32 9.03 27.00
CA ARG A 28 11.19 9.06 25.81
C ARG A 28 10.38 9.13 24.50
N PHE A 29 9.30 8.34 24.40
CA PHE A 29 8.40 8.42 23.24
C PHE A 29 7.81 9.83 23.06
N LEU A 30 7.33 10.45 24.14
CA LEU A 30 6.80 11.82 24.11
C LEU A 30 7.86 12.89 23.86
N GLU A 31 9.10 12.66 24.24
CA GLU A 31 10.25 13.51 23.92
C GLU A 31 10.62 13.40 22.43
N GLN A 32 10.67 12.17 21.93
CA GLN A 32 10.97 11.89 20.52
C GLN A 32 9.85 12.35 19.58
N TYR A 33 8.59 12.24 20.00
CA TYR A 33 7.41 12.58 19.23
C TYR A 33 6.49 13.55 19.97
N PRO A 34 6.90 14.80 20.21
CA PRO A 34 6.15 15.75 21.04
C PRO A 34 4.76 16.07 20.49
N ARG A 35 4.57 16.00 19.17
CA ARG A 35 3.29 16.25 18.51
C ARG A 35 2.17 15.28 18.89
N VAL A 36 2.49 14.12 19.46
CA VAL A 36 1.47 13.20 20.01
C VAL A 36 0.54 13.90 21.00
N ARG A 37 1.06 14.84 21.79
CA ARG A 37 0.28 15.62 22.77
C ARG A 37 -0.69 16.63 22.14
N GLU A 38 -0.46 16.99 20.90
CA GLU A 38 -1.23 17.99 20.17
C GLU A 38 -2.36 17.38 19.33
N LEU A 39 -2.26 16.07 19.04
CA LEU A 39 -3.23 15.37 18.20
C LEU A 39 -4.55 15.16 18.95
N ARG A 40 -5.64 15.53 18.30
CA ARG A 40 -6.99 15.26 18.77
C ARG A 40 -7.46 13.92 18.22
N ALA A 41 -8.28 13.20 18.99
CA ALA A 41 -8.95 12.02 18.49
C ALA A 41 -9.87 12.40 17.30
N GLY A 42 -9.82 11.59 16.24
CA GLY A 42 -10.61 11.79 15.03
C GLY A 42 -10.02 12.80 14.02
N VAL A 43 -8.85 13.38 14.29
CA VAL A 43 -8.19 14.30 13.34
C VAL A 43 -7.91 13.65 11.99
N GLU A 44 -7.70 12.35 11.97
CA GLU A 44 -7.45 11.54 10.78
C GLU A 44 -8.63 11.48 9.82
N ASP A 45 -9.86 11.56 10.32
CA ASP A 45 -11.07 11.46 9.48
C ASP A 45 -11.19 12.61 8.47
N GLU A 46 -10.64 13.79 8.78
CA GLU A 46 -10.57 14.90 7.83
C GLU A 46 -9.74 14.58 6.59
N PHE A 47 -8.72 13.73 6.75
CA PHE A 47 -7.81 13.34 5.67
C PHE A 47 -8.36 12.17 4.85
N LEU A 48 -9.27 11.37 5.41
CA LEU A 48 -9.94 10.29 4.67
C LEU A 48 -10.88 10.82 3.60
N VAL A 49 -11.49 12.00 3.79
CA VAL A 49 -12.38 12.58 2.78
C VAL A 49 -11.61 12.89 1.51
N GLY A 50 -11.98 12.21 0.41
CA GLY A 50 -11.32 12.32 -0.89
C GLY A 50 -10.04 11.49 -1.03
N ALA A 51 -9.61 10.74 0.02
CA ALA A 51 -8.48 9.84 -0.06
C ALA A 51 -8.75 8.67 -1.02
N ILE A 52 -7.69 8.08 -1.53
CA ILE A 52 -7.71 6.92 -2.43
C ILE A 52 -6.85 5.83 -1.80
N ASP A 53 -7.43 4.67 -1.56
CA ASP A 53 -6.67 3.47 -1.18
C ASP A 53 -6.48 2.58 -2.42
N LEU A 54 -5.28 2.64 -2.99
CA LEU A 54 -4.99 1.93 -4.24
C LEU A 54 -4.53 0.47 -4.06
N HIS A 55 -4.54 -0.04 -2.81
CA HIS A 55 -4.06 -1.39 -2.52
C HIS A 55 -4.78 -1.99 -1.31
N VAL A 56 -5.97 -2.57 -1.54
CA VAL A 56 -6.80 -3.15 -0.48
C VAL A 56 -6.90 -4.65 -0.66
N HIS A 57 -6.67 -5.39 0.43
CA HIS A 57 -6.96 -6.81 0.50
C HIS A 57 -8.31 -7.07 1.18
N ALA A 58 -9.15 -7.89 0.55
CA ALA A 58 -10.47 -8.24 1.07
C ALA A 58 -10.85 -9.68 0.62
N ASP A 59 -11.87 -10.29 1.20
CA ASP A 59 -12.45 -11.52 0.67
C ASP A 59 -13.37 -11.24 -0.55
N PRO A 60 -13.49 -12.23 -1.46
CA PRO A 60 -12.83 -13.54 -1.49
C PRO A 60 -11.34 -13.44 -1.84
N CYS A 61 -10.47 -14.05 -1.05
CA CYS A 61 -9.02 -13.97 -1.22
C CYS A 61 -8.43 -15.33 -1.56
N SER A 62 -7.55 -15.37 -2.55
CA SER A 62 -6.91 -16.61 -3.02
C SER A 62 -5.84 -17.17 -2.07
N LEU A 63 -5.40 -16.40 -1.09
CA LEU A 63 -4.25 -16.75 -0.25
C LEU A 63 -4.61 -17.06 1.20
N VAL A 64 -5.35 -16.17 1.86
CA VAL A 64 -5.73 -16.28 3.28
C VAL A 64 -7.09 -15.64 3.53
N PRO A 65 -7.83 -16.09 4.56
CA PRO A 65 -9.06 -15.41 4.98
C PRO A 65 -8.81 -13.95 5.36
N ARG A 66 -9.73 -13.08 4.97
CA ARG A 66 -9.68 -11.65 5.26
C ARG A 66 -10.65 -11.26 6.37
N ASN A 67 -10.40 -10.14 7.00
CA ASN A 67 -11.28 -9.62 8.06
C ASN A 67 -12.53 -8.91 7.52
N GLN A 68 -12.55 -8.57 6.24
CA GLN A 68 -13.66 -7.94 5.53
C GLN A 68 -13.81 -8.51 4.12
N ASP A 69 -15.04 -8.58 3.62
CA ASP A 69 -15.26 -8.74 2.19
C ASP A 69 -15.17 -7.39 1.45
N PHE A 70 -15.08 -7.45 0.12
CA PHE A 70 -14.86 -6.23 -0.67
C PHE A 70 -16.08 -5.29 -0.69
N VAL A 71 -17.30 -5.80 -0.49
CA VAL A 71 -18.51 -4.97 -0.36
C VAL A 71 -18.45 -4.17 0.95
N GLN A 72 -18.07 -4.83 2.05
CA GLN A 72 -17.89 -4.17 3.35
C GLN A 72 -16.85 -3.06 3.27
N VAL A 73 -15.67 -3.33 2.67
CA VAL A 73 -14.63 -2.32 2.45
C VAL A 73 -15.18 -1.13 1.66
N ALA A 74 -15.90 -1.36 0.56
CA ALA A 74 -16.44 -0.29 -0.28
C ALA A 74 -17.52 0.53 0.47
N ILE A 75 -18.39 -0.10 1.25
CA ILE A 75 -19.40 0.59 2.07
C ILE A 75 -18.74 1.47 3.13
N GLU A 76 -17.74 0.95 3.85
CA GLU A 76 -17.02 1.72 4.87
C GLU A 76 -16.25 2.90 4.25
N ALA A 77 -15.59 2.67 3.12
CA ALA A 77 -14.91 3.71 2.35
C ALA A 77 -15.87 4.84 1.91
N ALA A 78 -17.07 4.47 1.40
CA ALA A 78 -18.09 5.43 1.04
C ALA A 78 -18.56 6.26 2.25
N ARG A 79 -18.81 5.61 3.40
CA ARG A 79 -19.21 6.29 4.64
C ARG A 79 -18.14 7.23 5.17
N ALA A 80 -16.87 6.83 5.11
CA ALA A 80 -15.72 7.65 5.51
C ALA A 80 -15.40 8.77 4.49
N GLY A 81 -15.98 8.73 3.30
CA GLY A 81 -15.79 9.75 2.28
C GLY A 81 -14.58 9.56 1.41
N LEU A 82 -14.01 8.37 1.31
CA LEU A 82 -12.96 8.07 0.35
C LEU A 82 -13.47 8.33 -1.08
N ARG A 83 -12.58 8.80 -1.94
CA ARG A 83 -12.84 8.91 -3.37
C ARG A 83 -12.86 7.55 -4.05
N ALA A 84 -11.85 6.72 -3.79
CA ALA A 84 -11.72 5.43 -4.45
C ALA A 84 -11.03 4.37 -3.60
N VAL A 85 -11.32 3.10 -3.91
CA VAL A 85 -10.61 1.93 -3.42
C VAL A 85 -10.26 1.01 -4.58
N VAL A 86 -9.06 0.41 -4.55
CA VAL A 86 -8.61 -0.56 -5.55
C VAL A 86 -8.34 -1.89 -4.87
N ARG A 87 -9.11 -2.91 -5.25
CA ARG A 87 -8.95 -4.23 -4.70
C ARG A 87 -7.79 -4.99 -5.36
N LYS A 88 -6.92 -5.55 -4.53
CA LYS A 88 -5.87 -6.50 -4.93
C LYS A 88 -6.20 -7.92 -4.49
N ASP A 89 -5.96 -8.86 -5.37
CA ASP A 89 -5.72 -10.27 -5.03
C ASP A 89 -4.30 -10.68 -5.45
N HIS A 90 -3.75 -11.74 -4.83
CA HIS A 90 -2.41 -12.19 -5.15
C HIS A 90 -2.35 -13.01 -6.45
N HIS A 91 -3.43 -13.66 -6.84
CA HIS A 91 -3.44 -14.65 -7.91
C HIS A 91 -4.47 -14.36 -9.00
N TYR A 92 -5.58 -13.70 -8.68
CA TYR A 92 -6.71 -13.54 -9.60
C TYR A 92 -6.95 -12.08 -9.95
N SER A 93 -7.48 -11.88 -11.16
CA SER A 93 -8.00 -10.57 -11.57
C SER A 93 -9.21 -10.20 -10.71
N THR A 94 -9.19 -9.00 -10.16
CA THR A 94 -10.28 -8.42 -9.37
C THR A 94 -11.16 -7.44 -10.17
N VAL A 95 -10.91 -7.32 -11.46
CA VAL A 95 -11.56 -6.33 -12.34
C VAL A 95 -13.05 -6.57 -12.47
N GLY A 96 -13.47 -7.84 -12.69
CA GLY A 96 -14.88 -8.21 -12.79
C GLY A 96 -15.61 -8.08 -11.46
N GLU A 97 -14.95 -8.42 -10.35
CA GLU A 97 -15.49 -8.26 -9.01
C GLU A 97 -15.73 -6.77 -8.70
N ALA A 98 -14.75 -5.92 -8.98
CA ALA A 98 -14.87 -4.48 -8.82
C ALA A 98 -16.05 -3.91 -9.64
N TYR A 99 -16.29 -4.41 -10.84
CA TYR A 99 -17.44 -4.02 -11.65
C TYR A 99 -18.78 -4.34 -10.96
N VAL A 100 -18.92 -5.52 -10.39
CA VAL A 100 -20.15 -5.93 -9.67
C VAL A 100 -20.32 -5.12 -8.38
N VAL A 101 -19.25 -4.96 -7.59
CA VAL A 101 -19.30 -4.18 -6.36
C VAL A 101 -19.61 -2.72 -6.65
N GLN A 102 -19.05 -2.11 -7.71
CA GLN A 102 -19.40 -0.75 -8.11
C GLN A 102 -20.90 -0.60 -8.40
N ARG A 103 -21.49 -1.55 -9.12
CA ARG A 103 -22.95 -1.54 -9.40
C ARG A 103 -23.77 -1.62 -8.12
N HIS A 104 -23.31 -2.39 -7.14
CA HIS A 104 -23.97 -2.48 -5.85
C HIS A 104 -23.86 -1.16 -5.07
N ILE A 105 -22.68 -0.54 -5.01
CA ILE A 105 -22.49 0.77 -4.38
C ILE A 105 -23.38 1.84 -5.04
N ASP A 106 -23.43 1.87 -6.37
CA ASP A 106 -24.27 2.82 -7.12
C ASP A 106 -25.75 2.65 -6.73
N HIS A 107 -26.25 1.40 -6.63
CA HIS A 107 -27.59 1.11 -6.18
C HIS A 107 -27.85 1.56 -4.73
N LEU A 108 -26.92 1.35 -3.82
CA LEU A 108 -27.04 1.80 -2.42
C LEU A 108 -27.10 3.33 -2.30
N VAL A 109 -26.43 4.06 -3.17
CA VAL A 109 -26.51 5.52 -3.25
C VAL A 109 -27.84 5.96 -3.85
N GLU A 110 -28.29 5.35 -4.95
CA GLU A 110 -29.57 5.65 -5.61
C GLU A 110 -30.76 5.43 -4.67
N THR A 111 -30.69 4.41 -3.81
CA THR A 111 -31.74 4.10 -2.81
C THR A 111 -31.60 4.87 -1.50
N GLY A 112 -30.60 5.74 -1.37
CA GLY A 112 -30.37 6.56 -0.18
C GLY A 112 -29.81 5.82 1.03
N VAL A 113 -29.34 4.57 0.86
CA VAL A 113 -28.69 3.78 1.93
C VAL A 113 -27.29 4.30 2.23
N LEU A 114 -26.57 4.74 1.19
CA LEU A 114 -25.29 5.38 1.33
C LEU A 114 -25.38 6.88 1.00
N PRO A 115 -24.68 7.74 1.78
CA PRO A 115 -24.77 9.20 1.60
C PRO A 115 -23.97 9.69 0.38
N ARG A 116 -23.05 8.89 -0.12
CA ARG A 116 -22.15 9.23 -1.25
C ARG A 116 -21.60 8.00 -1.92
N ARG A 117 -21.17 8.20 -3.16
CA ARG A 117 -20.49 7.20 -3.97
C ARG A 117 -19.00 7.11 -3.58
N VAL A 118 -18.44 5.90 -3.63
CA VAL A 118 -17.01 5.63 -3.72
C VAL A 118 -16.75 4.98 -5.08
N GLU A 119 -15.64 5.31 -5.73
CA GLU A 119 -15.20 4.66 -6.95
C GLU A 119 -14.50 3.34 -6.59
N VAL A 120 -14.98 2.23 -7.18
CA VAL A 120 -14.49 0.88 -6.89
C VAL A 120 -13.72 0.36 -8.09
N TYR A 121 -12.46 0.06 -7.90
CA TYR A 121 -11.57 -0.41 -8.94
C TYR A 121 -10.95 -1.76 -8.58
N GLY A 122 -10.50 -2.45 -9.58
CA GLY A 122 -9.74 -3.67 -9.48
C GLY A 122 -8.53 -3.66 -10.41
N GLY A 123 -7.81 -4.75 -10.40
CA GLY A 123 -6.64 -4.87 -11.24
C GLY A 123 -6.26 -6.31 -11.52
N ILE A 124 -5.13 -6.49 -12.17
CA ILE A 124 -4.59 -7.78 -12.58
C ILE A 124 -3.24 -8.00 -11.93
N PRO A 125 -3.06 -9.07 -11.15
CA PRO A 125 -1.73 -9.52 -10.77
C PRO A 125 -1.12 -10.33 -11.91
N ILE A 126 0.05 -9.93 -12.37
CA ILE A 126 0.90 -10.68 -13.31
C ILE A 126 1.69 -11.69 -12.48
N THR A 127 1.05 -12.80 -12.14
CA THR A 127 1.54 -13.73 -11.11
C THR A 127 2.02 -15.05 -11.70
N PHE A 128 1.20 -15.71 -12.53
CA PHE A 128 1.50 -17.05 -13.05
C PHE A 128 2.07 -17.05 -14.47
N SER A 129 1.84 -16.00 -15.23
CA SER A 129 2.43 -15.80 -16.55
C SER A 129 2.50 -14.34 -16.89
N VAL A 130 3.57 -13.95 -17.59
CA VAL A 130 3.73 -12.61 -18.14
C VAL A 130 3.09 -12.59 -19.53
N ASP A 131 1.77 -12.37 -19.58
CA ASP A 131 0.99 -12.36 -20.82
C ASP A 131 0.23 -11.03 -21.00
N PRO A 132 0.63 -10.17 -21.96
CA PRO A 132 -0.04 -8.89 -22.22
C PRO A 132 -1.53 -9.03 -22.58
N ARG A 133 -1.95 -10.17 -23.12
CA ARG A 133 -3.36 -10.40 -23.50
C ARG A 133 -4.31 -10.33 -22.31
N GLN A 134 -3.85 -10.65 -21.10
CA GLN A 134 -4.63 -10.47 -19.87
C GLN A 134 -4.99 -9.00 -19.65
N VAL A 135 -4.04 -8.10 -19.90
CA VAL A 135 -4.25 -6.65 -19.79
C VAL A 135 -5.20 -6.18 -20.88
N GLU A 136 -4.98 -6.56 -22.14
CA GLU A 136 -5.83 -6.19 -23.28
C GLU A 136 -7.30 -6.62 -23.08
N GLN A 137 -7.54 -7.79 -22.49
CA GLN A 137 -8.89 -8.27 -22.16
C GLN A 137 -9.54 -7.43 -21.07
N ALA A 138 -8.78 -7.01 -20.05
CA ALA A 138 -9.29 -6.23 -18.93
C ALA A 138 -9.60 -4.77 -19.28
N LEU A 139 -8.99 -4.22 -20.32
CA LEU A 139 -9.27 -2.86 -20.81
C LEU A 139 -10.75 -2.63 -21.20
N ARG A 140 -11.52 -3.69 -21.38
CA ARG A 140 -12.97 -3.61 -21.64
C ARG A 140 -13.79 -3.18 -20.41
N PHE A 141 -13.19 -3.22 -19.22
CA PHE A 141 -13.87 -2.90 -17.98
C PHE A 141 -13.48 -1.51 -17.50
N PRO A 142 -14.44 -0.61 -17.23
CA PRO A 142 -14.14 0.74 -16.72
C PRO A 142 -13.56 0.74 -15.30
N THR A 143 -13.70 -0.38 -14.60
CA THR A 143 -13.16 -0.58 -13.25
C THR A 143 -11.71 -1.06 -13.22
N PHE A 144 -11.08 -1.25 -14.35
CA PHE A 144 -9.67 -1.65 -14.42
C PHE A 144 -8.75 -0.43 -14.24
N ARG A 145 -7.91 -0.42 -13.18
CA ARG A 145 -7.01 0.71 -12.88
C ARG A 145 -5.62 0.32 -12.38
N MET A 146 -5.32 -0.97 -12.11
CA MET A 146 -4.04 -1.37 -11.55
C MET A 146 -3.52 -2.67 -12.15
N ILE A 147 -2.21 -2.74 -12.36
CA ILE A 147 -1.48 -3.97 -12.69
C ILE A 147 -0.41 -4.20 -11.63
N TRP A 148 -0.42 -5.35 -10.98
CA TRP A 148 0.63 -5.77 -10.06
C TRP A 148 1.65 -6.65 -10.80
N LEU A 149 2.85 -6.12 -11.00
CA LEU A 149 3.97 -6.86 -11.58
C LEU A 149 4.67 -7.66 -10.47
N ASN A 150 4.13 -8.82 -10.17
CA ASN A 150 4.56 -9.66 -9.04
C ASN A 150 4.53 -11.16 -9.41
N PRO A 151 5.41 -11.64 -10.31
CA PRO A 151 5.42 -13.04 -10.72
C PRO A 151 5.89 -13.96 -9.59
N VAL A 152 5.06 -14.94 -9.23
CA VAL A 152 5.34 -15.94 -8.18
C VAL A 152 5.80 -17.29 -8.73
N ASN A 153 5.67 -17.51 -10.03
CA ASN A 153 6.02 -18.76 -10.70
C ASN A 153 7.52 -18.90 -11.04
N GLY A 154 8.35 -17.95 -10.59
CA GLY A 154 9.77 -17.90 -10.92
C GLY A 154 10.11 -17.22 -12.24
N GLU A 155 9.11 -16.77 -13.02
CA GLU A 155 9.37 -15.92 -14.18
C GLU A 155 10.02 -14.60 -13.75
N ARG A 156 11.05 -14.21 -14.47
CA ARG A 156 11.68 -12.91 -14.27
C ARG A 156 11.07 -11.88 -15.20
N LEU A 157 10.92 -10.64 -14.73
CA LEU A 157 10.51 -9.50 -15.56
C LEU A 157 11.70 -8.89 -16.31
N VAL A 158 12.89 -9.11 -15.76
CA VAL A 158 14.17 -8.64 -16.30
C VAL A 158 15.11 -9.84 -16.48
N GLU A 159 15.69 -9.98 -17.66
CA GLU A 159 16.65 -11.02 -18.01
C GLU A 159 17.90 -10.39 -18.62
N GLY A 160 19.09 -10.76 -18.11
CA GLY A 160 20.35 -10.19 -18.59
C GLY A 160 20.41 -8.66 -18.49
N GLY A 161 19.78 -8.05 -17.48
CA GLY A 161 19.71 -6.60 -17.31
C GLY A 161 18.75 -5.88 -18.26
N LYS A 162 17.93 -6.61 -19.03
CA LYS A 162 16.97 -6.04 -19.96
C LYS A 162 15.54 -6.47 -19.58
N VAL A 163 14.61 -5.55 -19.69
CA VAL A 163 13.18 -5.84 -19.54
C VAL A 163 12.71 -6.73 -20.69
N ARG A 164 11.93 -7.76 -20.37
CA ARG A 164 11.39 -8.68 -21.38
C ARG A 164 10.39 -7.97 -22.30
N PRO A 165 10.30 -8.36 -23.60
CA PRO A 165 9.37 -7.73 -24.53
C PRO A 165 7.90 -7.79 -24.10
N GLU A 166 7.47 -8.87 -23.46
CA GLU A 166 6.10 -9.01 -22.95
C GLU A 166 5.82 -8.01 -21.81
N VAL A 167 6.82 -7.74 -20.98
CA VAL A 167 6.73 -6.74 -19.90
C VAL A 167 6.70 -5.33 -20.49
N ASP A 168 7.54 -5.04 -21.48
CA ASP A 168 7.51 -3.77 -22.21
C ASP A 168 6.10 -3.51 -22.80
N ARG A 169 5.49 -4.54 -23.39
CA ARG A 169 4.13 -4.43 -23.92
C ARG A 169 3.09 -4.13 -22.83
N ILE A 170 3.23 -4.73 -21.66
CA ILE A 170 2.36 -4.43 -20.51
C ILE A 170 2.54 -2.99 -20.05
N ILE A 171 3.79 -2.49 -19.97
CA ILE A 171 4.07 -1.10 -19.59
C ILE A 171 3.49 -0.12 -20.61
N GLU A 172 3.61 -0.40 -21.90
CA GLU A 172 3.01 0.43 -22.96
C GLU A 172 1.48 0.48 -22.84
N LEU A 173 0.82 -0.66 -22.66
CA LEU A 173 -0.63 -0.72 -22.43
C LEU A 173 -1.03 0.07 -21.18
N ALA A 174 -0.29 -0.05 -20.09
CA ALA A 174 -0.54 0.70 -18.88
C ALA A 174 -0.45 2.21 -19.10
N ARG A 175 0.62 2.68 -19.80
CA ARG A 175 0.78 4.08 -20.18
C ARG A 175 -0.35 4.59 -21.07
N ASP A 176 -0.65 3.87 -22.15
CA ASP A 176 -1.59 4.31 -23.19
C ASP A 176 -3.03 4.38 -22.66
N HIS A 177 -3.36 3.55 -21.67
CA HIS A 177 -4.68 3.47 -21.05
C HIS A 177 -4.75 4.06 -19.63
N HIS A 178 -3.67 4.71 -19.17
CA HIS A 178 -3.60 5.35 -17.86
C HIS A 178 -3.93 4.39 -16.70
N ILE A 179 -3.38 3.17 -16.78
CA ILE A 179 -3.47 2.15 -15.75
C ILE A 179 -2.20 2.22 -14.89
N GLY A 180 -2.35 2.24 -13.57
CA GLY A 180 -1.23 2.23 -12.64
C GLY A 180 -0.47 0.90 -12.63
N LEU A 181 0.84 0.97 -12.45
CA LEU A 181 1.68 -0.20 -12.20
C LEU A 181 2.08 -0.23 -10.73
N ASN A 182 1.98 -1.39 -10.10
CA ASN A 182 2.55 -1.65 -8.79
C ASN A 182 3.71 -2.64 -8.94
N LEU A 183 4.88 -2.27 -8.42
CA LEU A 183 6.13 -2.96 -8.65
C LEU A 183 6.53 -3.80 -7.45
N GLY A 184 6.09 -5.04 -7.46
CA GLY A 184 6.53 -6.08 -6.55
C GLY A 184 6.15 -5.83 -5.10
N ALA A 185 6.27 -6.89 -4.30
CA ALA A 185 6.39 -6.83 -2.86
C ALA A 185 7.79 -7.38 -2.53
N PRO A 186 8.84 -6.57 -2.54
CA PRO A 186 10.20 -7.07 -2.57
C PRO A 186 10.64 -7.76 -1.30
N SER A 187 9.86 -7.90 -0.27
CA SER A 187 10.45 -8.12 1.03
C SER A 187 10.23 -9.44 1.69
N HIS A 188 9.33 -10.27 1.24
CA HIS A 188 8.92 -11.34 2.16
C HIS A 188 9.30 -12.74 1.74
N SER A 189 9.77 -12.94 0.56
CA SER A 189 10.40 -14.20 0.21
C SER A 189 11.23 -14.05 -1.06
N LYS A 190 12.47 -14.47 -1.02
CA LYS A 190 13.30 -14.78 -2.17
C LYS A 190 12.62 -15.77 -3.17
N LYS A 191 11.34 -16.05 -2.96
CA LYS A 191 10.50 -16.94 -3.75
C LYS A 191 9.76 -16.22 -4.88
N TYR A 192 9.66 -14.90 -4.85
CA TYR A 192 8.89 -14.14 -5.83
C TYR A 192 9.79 -13.48 -6.86
N GLY A 193 10.17 -14.24 -7.87
CA GLY A 193 10.58 -13.73 -9.18
C GLY A 193 11.73 -12.72 -9.29
N GLY A 194 12.57 -12.55 -8.25
CA GLY A 194 13.76 -11.68 -8.34
C GLY A 194 13.47 -10.16 -8.28
N MET A 195 12.26 -9.76 -7.92
CA MET A 195 11.92 -8.36 -7.67
C MET A 195 12.31 -7.88 -6.26
N ASP A 196 12.91 -8.77 -5.49
CA ASP A 196 13.32 -8.60 -4.10
C ASP A 196 14.75 -8.06 -3.96
N ASP A 197 15.47 -7.92 -5.05
CA ASP A 197 16.77 -7.27 -5.06
C ASP A 197 16.79 -5.99 -5.91
N TYR A 198 17.62 -5.05 -5.51
CA TYR A 198 17.76 -3.75 -6.18
C TYR A 198 18.20 -3.91 -7.64
N ALA A 199 19.14 -4.80 -7.91
CA ALA A 199 19.69 -5.02 -9.24
C ALA A 199 18.64 -5.62 -10.20
N GLY A 200 17.72 -6.44 -9.69
CA GLY A 200 16.61 -6.98 -10.47
C GLY A 200 15.50 -5.95 -10.75
N LEU A 201 15.29 -5.02 -9.81
CA LEU A 201 14.20 -4.02 -9.92
C LEU A 201 14.63 -2.77 -10.72
N ALA A 202 15.85 -2.29 -10.56
CA ALA A 202 16.30 -1.03 -11.15
C ALA A 202 16.11 -0.95 -12.68
N PRO A 203 16.46 -1.95 -13.51
CA PRO A 203 16.23 -1.88 -14.96
C PRO A 203 14.77 -1.78 -15.35
N LEU A 204 13.87 -2.40 -14.57
CA LEU A 204 12.42 -2.30 -14.79
C LEU A 204 11.92 -0.89 -14.49
N VAL A 205 12.36 -0.31 -13.38
CA VAL A 205 11.99 1.05 -12.98
C VAL A 205 12.50 2.09 -13.98
N GLU A 206 13.74 1.98 -14.41
CA GLU A 206 14.31 2.82 -15.48
C GLU A 206 13.48 2.74 -16.76
N ARG A 207 13.11 1.53 -17.16
CA ARG A 207 12.30 1.32 -18.37
C ARG A 207 10.92 1.93 -18.26
N ILE A 208 10.26 1.81 -17.10
CA ILE A 208 8.96 2.43 -16.81
C ILE A 208 9.08 3.97 -16.91
N GLY A 209 10.14 4.54 -16.34
CA GLY A 209 10.42 5.97 -16.42
C GLY A 209 10.62 6.45 -17.86
N VAL A 210 11.40 5.71 -18.65
CA VAL A 210 11.62 6.01 -20.09
C VAL A 210 10.32 5.95 -20.88
N LEU A 211 9.45 4.99 -20.62
CA LEU A 211 8.16 4.86 -21.27
C LEU A 211 7.11 5.84 -20.76
N GLY A 212 7.31 6.45 -19.59
CA GLY A 212 6.41 7.42 -18.99
C GLY A 212 5.14 6.81 -18.40
N ALA A 213 5.15 5.54 -18.00
CA ALA A 213 4.05 4.91 -17.30
C ALA A 213 4.03 5.28 -15.82
N ALA A 214 2.84 5.43 -15.23
CA ALA A 214 2.70 5.72 -13.82
C ALA A 214 2.89 4.43 -12.98
N ALA A 215 3.78 4.48 -12.00
CA ALA A 215 4.08 3.31 -11.17
C ALA A 215 4.37 3.65 -9.72
N VAL A 216 4.11 2.69 -8.83
CA VAL A 216 4.44 2.76 -7.41
C VAL A 216 5.28 1.55 -6.99
N LEU A 217 6.31 1.80 -6.21
CA LEU A 217 7.08 0.76 -5.52
C LEU A 217 6.26 0.26 -4.33
N ASP A 218 6.01 -1.04 -4.26
CA ASP A 218 5.27 -1.67 -3.18
C ASP A 218 6.12 -1.69 -1.90
N HIS A 219 5.69 -1.01 -0.85
CA HIS A 219 6.34 -0.87 0.48
C HIS A 219 7.89 -1.01 0.47
N PRO A 220 8.62 -0.18 -0.30
CA PRO A 220 10.05 -0.39 -0.59
C PRO A 220 10.95 -0.32 0.66
N LEU A 221 10.54 0.37 1.72
CA LEU A 221 11.29 0.47 2.98
C LEU A 221 11.48 -0.88 3.68
N SER A 222 10.70 -1.88 3.34
CA SER A 222 10.86 -3.23 3.89
C SER A 222 12.06 -3.99 3.30
N SER A 223 12.64 -3.51 2.18
CA SER A 223 13.70 -4.22 1.45
C SER A 223 14.90 -3.36 1.10
N PHE A 224 14.71 -2.07 0.88
CA PHE A 224 15.74 -1.19 0.34
C PHE A 224 16.15 -0.10 1.34
N THR A 225 17.35 0.43 1.17
CA THR A 225 17.80 1.63 1.88
C THR A 225 17.08 2.86 1.33
N VAL A 226 17.05 3.95 2.09
CA VAL A 226 16.45 5.22 1.65
C VAL A 226 17.12 5.74 0.38
N ASP A 227 18.44 5.63 0.27
CA ASP A 227 19.19 6.05 -0.93
C ASP A 227 18.81 5.23 -2.16
N GLN A 228 18.74 3.90 -2.04
CA GLN A 228 18.26 3.03 -3.13
C GLN A 228 16.84 3.38 -3.58
N ILE A 229 15.94 3.66 -2.64
CA ILE A 229 14.58 4.09 -2.98
C ILE A 229 14.60 5.46 -3.69
N ALA A 230 15.43 6.39 -3.23
CA ALA A 230 15.56 7.71 -3.84
C ALA A 230 16.07 7.63 -5.29
N GLU A 231 17.03 6.74 -5.59
CA GLU A 231 17.51 6.46 -6.95
C GLU A 231 16.38 5.94 -7.85
N LEU A 232 15.58 4.97 -7.35
CA LEU A 232 14.43 4.44 -8.10
C LEU A 232 13.36 5.52 -8.33
N VAL A 233 13.05 6.32 -7.32
CA VAL A 233 12.07 7.41 -7.40
C VAL A 233 12.50 8.49 -8.39
N ALA A 234 13.82 8.74 -8.52
CA ALA A 234 14.36 9.67 -9.51
C ALA A 234 14.05 9.27 -10.95
N CYS A 235 13.78 8.00 -11.24
CA CYS A 235 13.29 7.51 -12.53
C CYS A 235 11.81 7.85 -12.80
N GLY A 236 11.09 8.48 -11.86
CA GLY A 236 9.71 8.95 -12.06
C GLY A 236 8.62 8.14 -11.38
N VAL A 237 8.95 7.04 -10.70
CA VAL A 237 8.00 6.22 -9.94
C VAL A 237 7.72 6.81 -8.54
N TYR A 238 6.65 6.34 -7.88
CA TYR A 238 6.29 6.74 -6.52
C TYR A 238 6.78 5.72 -5.49
N ALA A 239 7.11 6.17 -4.29
CA ALA A 239 7.37 5.31 -3.14
C ALA A 239 6.05 5.03 -2.39
N GLY A 240 5.70 3.76 -2.22
CA GLY A 240 4.54 3.32 -1.45
C GLY A 240 4.85 3.26 0.04
N LEU A 241 4.22 4.14 0.81
CA LEU A 241 4.21 4.11 2.28
C LEU A 241 3.01 3.28 2.75
N PHE A 242 3.07 1.97 2.52
CA PHE A 242 1.94 1.10 2.82
C PHE A 242 1.88 0.75 4.31
N CYS A 243 0.66 0.57 4.81
CA CYS A 243 0.44 0.36 6.22
C CYS A 243 0.98 -1.00 6.70
N TYR A 244 0.86 -2.04 5.84
CA TYR A 244 1.21 -3.41 6.18
C TYR A 244 2.58 -3.58 6.85
N PRO A 245 3.71 -3.06 6.33
CA PRO A 245 5.01 -3.23 6.98
C PRO A 245 5.27 -2.22 8.11
N SER A 246 4.51 -1.12 8.15
CA SER A 246 4.75 0.02 9.05
C SER A 246 3.93 -0.07 10.34
N LEU A 247 2.80 -0.78 10.32
CA LEU A 247 1.90 -0.91 11.46
C LEU A 247 2.02 -2.29 12.11
N PRO A 248 1.96 -2.36 13.46
CA PRO A 248 1.87 -3.63 14.16
C PRO A 248 0.50 -4.26 13.99
N SER A 249 0.44 -5.58 14.09
CA SER A 249 -0.81 -6.31 14.29
C SER A 249 -0.67 -7.29 15.46
N VAL A 250 -1.74 -8.00 15.80
CA VAL A 250 -1.73 -8.99 16.87
C VAL A 250 -0.70 -10.11 16.60
N ILE A 251 -0.40 -10.37 15.33
CA ILE A 251 0.49 -11.47 14.92
C ILE A 251 1.82 -11.00 14.35
N LYS A 252 2.04 -9.70 14.20
CA LYS A 252 3.21 -9.16 13.48
C LYS A 252 3.71 -7.86 14.11
N ALA A 253 4.99 -7.80 14.41
CA ALA A 253 5.67 -6.55 14.73
C ALA A 253 5.85 -5.71 13.46
N PRO A 254 5.97 -4.38 13.56
CA PRO A 254 6.35 -3.54 12.44
C PRO A 254 7.72 -3.97 11.88
N VAL A 255 7.83 -3.99 10.55
CA VAL A 255 9.10 -4.30 9.85
C VAL A 255 9.86 -3.00 9.55
N VAL A 256 9.12 -1.91 9.35
CA VAL A 256 9.66 -0.59 9.04
C VAL A 256 9.66 0.29 10.30
N ASP A 257 10.83 0.82 10.63
CA ASP A 257 10.95 1.83 11.68
C ASP A 257 10.29 3.14 11.20
N PRO A 258 9.41 3.76 12.00
CA PRO A 258 8.78 5.03 11.65
C PRO A 258 9.75 6.15 11.27
N THR A 259 10.95 6.18 11.87
CA THR A 259 11.98 7.19 11.54
C THR A 259 12.44 7.08 10.10
N ARG A 260 12.51 5.86 9.54
CA ARG A 260 12.86 5.64 8.14
C ARG A 260 11.77 6.14 7.18
N THR A 261 10.50 6.09 7.59
CA THR A 261 9.41 6.70 6.83
C THR A 261 9.60 8.21 6.71
N ARG A 262 9.96 8.87 7.82
CA ARG A 262 10.28 10.29 7.83
C ARG A 262 11.48 10.59 6.94
N GLU A 263 12.59 9.88 7.12
CA GLU A 263 13.80 10.04 6.33
C GLU A 263 13.54 9.90 4.82
N LEU A 264 12.75 8.90 4.41
CA LEU A 264 12.39 8.72 3.01
C LEU A 264 11.60 9.90 2.47
N VAL A 265 10.53 10.34 3.17
CA VAL A 265 9.72 11.47 2.69
C VAL A 265 10.52 12.77 2.65
N GLU A 266 11.39 13.03 3.64
CA GLU A 266 12.31 14.17 3.62
C GLU A 266 13.31 14.09 2.45
N ARG A 267 13.71 12.88 2.04
CA ARG A 267 14.69 12.64 0.97
C ARG A 267 14.11 12.79 -0.43
N VAL A 268 12.89 12.31 -0.67
CA VAL A 268 12.28 12.26 -2.02
C VAL A 268 11.14 13.25 -2.23
N GLY A 269 10.63 13.85 -1.16
CA GLY A 269 9.46 14.73 -1.16
C GLY A 269 8.12 13.99 -1.05
N ALA A 270 7.14 14.63 -0.40
CA ALA A 270 5.79 14.10 -0.28
C ALA A 270 5.09 13.94 -1.66
N GLU A 271 5.49 14.73 -2.64
CA GLU A 271 5.01 14.66 -4.03
C GLU A 271 5.43 13.38 -4.76
N ARG A 272 6.36 12.60 -4.19
CA ARG A 272 6.82 11.31 -4.71
C ARG A 272 6.47 10.13 -3.81
N CYS A 273 5.69 10.36 -2.75
CA CYS A 273 5.22 9.32 -1.85
C CYS A 273 3.70 9.19 -1.94
N LEU A 274 3.19 7.98 -1.67
CA LEU A 274 1.76 7.75 -1.52
C LEU A 274 1.48 6.70 -0.44
N VAL A 275 0.29 6.76 0.14
CA VAL A 275 -0.16 5.87 1.21
C VAL A 275 -1.23 4.93 0.67
N ALA A 276 -1.16 3.66 1.06
CA ALA A 276 -2.21 2.66 0.87
C ALA A 276 -2.24 1.70 2.05
N SER A 277 -3.34 0.99 2.24
CA SER A 277 -3.50 0.13 3.41
C SER A 277 -2.66 -1.15 3.33
N ASP A 278 -2.78 -1.91 2.28
CA ASP A 278 -2.10 -3.22 2.12
C ASP A 278 -2.25 -4.15 3.34
N VAL A 279 -3.40 -4.08 4.00
CA VAL A 279 -3.78 -4.92 5.15
C VAL A 279 -5.07 -5.67 4.85
N GLY A 280 -5.54 -6.46 5.80
CA GLY A 280 -6.83 -7.13 5.74
C GLY A 280 -6.79 -8.60 6.14
N MET A 281 -5.68 -9.13 6.66
CA MET A 281 -5.69 -10.46 7.26
C MET A 281 -6.56 -10.46 8.53
N LEU A 282 -7.09 -11.62 8.89
CA LEU A 282 -8.11 -11.77 9.94
C LEU A 282 -7.75 -11.11 11.28
N LEU A 283 -6.47 -11.05 11.63
CA LEU A 283 -5.98 -10.46 12.89
C LEU A 283 -5.28 -9.11 12.69
N GLU A 284 -5.50 -8.45 11.55
CA GLU A 284 -5.00 -7.10 11.27
C GLU A 284 -6.12 -6.06 11.44
N PRO A 285 -5.78 -4.77 11.50
CA PRO A 285 -6.77 -3.69 11.37
C PRO A 285 -7.55 -3.81 10.05
N THR A 286 -8.77 -3.26 10.00
CA THR A 286 -9.44 -3.04 8.73
C THR A 286 -8.66 -2.07 7.86
N ALA A 287 -8.87 -2.07 6.55
CA ALA A 287 -8.19 -1.15 5.64
C ALA A 287 -8.34 0.31 6.08
N LEU A 288 -9.55 0.70 6.48
CA LEU A 288 -9.85 2.06 6.92
C LEU A 288 -9.16 2.42 8.25
N ASP A 289 -9.11 1.49 9.20
CA ASP A 289 -8.42 1.72 10.49
C ASP A 289 -6.91 1.79 10.31
N ALA A 290 -6.36 0.99 9.39
CA ALA A 290 -4.94 1.08 9.04
C ALA A 290 -4.59 2.44 8.43
N LEU A 291 -5.42 2.98 7.53
CA LEU A 291 -5.23 4.32 7.00
C LEU A 291 -5.29 5.39 8.10
N ARG A 292 -6.24 5.29 9.05
CA ARG A 292 -6.31 6.19 10.20
C ARG A 292 -5.04 6.16 11.04
N LEU A 293 -4.54 4.96 11.35
CA LEU A 293 -3.30 4.78 12.09
C LEU A 293 -2.10 5.38 11.34
N MET A 294 -2.02 5.15 10.03
CA MET A 294 -0.93 5.70 9.21
C MET A 294 -1.00 7.22 9.12
N ILE A 295 -2.18 7.80 8.98
CA ILE A 295 -2.36 9.27 9.01
C ILE A 295 -1.88 9.83 10.33
N ARG A 296 -2.26 9.24 11.47
CA ARG A 296 -1.77 9.64 12.80
C ARG A 296 -0.25 9.55 12.88
N LEU A 297 0.33 8.44 12.41
CA LEU A 297 1.78 8.26 12.38
C LEU A 297 2.46 9.39 11.59
N LEU A 298 1.98 9.70 10.39
CA LEU A 298 2.56 10.77 9.57
C LEU A 298 2.43 12.15 10.23
N LEU A 299 1.29 12.44 10.88
CA LEU A 299 1.12 13.68 11.67
C LEU A 299 2.11 13.75 12.83
N VAL A 300 2.32 12.64 13.55
CA VAL A 300 3.30 12.53 14.64
C VAL A 300 4.73 12.74 14.13
N LEU A 301 5.05 12.21 12.95
CA LEU A 301 6.35 12.38 12.29
C LEU A 301 6.58 13.81 11.79
N GLY A 302 5.57 14.68 11.81
CA GLY A 302 5.71 16.09 11.50
C GLY A 302 5.17 16.53 10.16
N PHE A 303 4.60 15.62 9.37
CA PHE A 303 4.02 15.98 8.08
C PHE A 303 2.74 16.80 8.24
N GLY A 304 2.56 17.79 7.35
CA GLY A 304 1.44 18.71 7.39
C GLY A 304 0.29 18.30 6.48
N ARG A 305 -0.76 19.13 6.48
CA ARG A 305 -1.95 18.94 5.64
C ARG A 305 -1.58 18.77 4.16
N ARG A 306 -0.68 19.60 3.65
CA ARG A 306 -0.28 19.57 2.23
C ARG A 306 0.40 18.24 1.87
N ASP A 307 1.27 17.73 2.74
CA ASP A 307 1.96 16.46 2.50
C ASP A 307 0.95 15.30 2.48
N LEU A 308 0.02 15.28 3.43
CA LEU A 308 -1.04 14.28 3.48
C LEU A 308 -1.98 14.36 2.27
N GLU A 309 -2.34 15.55 1.80
CA GLU A 309 -3.13 15.71 0.56
C GLU A 309 -2.39 15.13 -0.66
N LEU A 310 -1.09 15.37 -0.77
CA LEU A 310 -0.28 14.76 -1.83
C LEU A 310 -0.30 13.23 -1.72
N MET A 311 0.01 12.68 -0.55
CA MET A 311 0.20 11.24 -0.36
C MET A 311 -1.11 10.44 -0.37
N LEU A 312 -2.25 11.03 0.04
CA LEU A 312 -3.52 10.32 0.16
C LEU A 312 -4.48 10.56 -1.01
N ARG A 313 -4.34 11.67 -1.74
CA ARG A 313 -5.32 12.09 -2.76
C ARG A 313 -4.69 12.30 -4.12
N ILE A 314 -3.69 13.18 -4.21
CA ILE A 314 -3.16 13.66 -5.50
C ILE A 314 -2.30 12.59 -6.17
N ASN A 315 -1.32 12.03 -5.46
CA ASN A 315 -0.39 11.06 -6.04
C ASN A 315 -1.09 9.72 -6.37
N PRO A 316 -1.96 9.15 -5.49
CA PRO A 316 -2.74 7.99 -5.88
C PRO A 316 -3.64 8.23 -7.09
N ALA A 317 -4.27 9.42 -7.20
CA ALA A 317 -5.07 9.78 -8.37
C ALA A 317 -4.25 9.80 -9.66
N ARG A 318 -3.02 10.33 -9.61
CA ARG A 318 -2.09 10.32 -10.76
C ARG A 318 -1.70 8.91 -11.17
N VAL A 319 -1.40 8.04 -10.19
CA VAL A 319 -1.07 6.63 -10.49
C VAL A 319 -2.24 5.92 -11.18
N LEU A 320 -3.47 6.19 -10.74
CA LEU A 320 -4.67 5.56 -11.31
C LEU A 320 -5.24 6.29 -12.56
N GLY A 321 -4.60 7.36 -13.03
CA GLY A 321 -5.08 8.16 -14.15
C GLY A 321 -6.41 8.90 -13.88
N LEU A 322 -6.70 9.20 -12.60
CA LEU A 322 -7.94 9.88 -12.16
C LEU A 322 -7.80 11.40 -12.06
N ASP A 323 -6.64 11.95 -12.32
CA ASP A 323 -6.35 13.39 -12.32
C ASP A 323 -6.67 14.09 -13.65
N ARG A 324 -7.03 13.31 -14.67
CA ARG A 324 -7.30 13.77 -16.04
C ARG A 324 -8.79 13.74 -16.41
N ALA A 325 -9.65 13.33 -15.45
CA ALA A 325 -11.09 13.22 -15.66
C ALA A 325 -11.84 14.52 -15.30
#